data_9ad14b7acd7b4199e46e1d99ab152161
#
_entry.id   9ad14b7acd7b4199e46e1d99ab152161
#
_cell.length_a   1.000
_cell.length_b   1.000
_cell.length_c   1.000
_cell.angle_alpha   90.00
_cell.angle_beta   90.00
_cell.angle_gamma   90.00
#
_symmetry.space_group_name_H-M   'P 1'
#
loop_
_entity.id
_entity.type
_entity.pdbx_description
1 polymer ?
#
loop_
_entity_poly.entity_id
_entity_poly.type
_entity_poly.pdbx_seq_one_letter_code
_entity_poly.pdbx_strand_id
1 'polypeptide(L)'
;PNACIIAAHDARTGEELWRRRLIPAPGEPGDETWGDVPFEGRQHVGAWMVPSYDPELRLLFMGTSVTSPAPKFLLGGPEETHLYHNSTLALEIDTGEIRWYYQHLNDHWDLDHPFERLLVETRVTPNPSEVSWINPRLQSGEVRKVITGIPGKTGIVYTLDRETGEFLWATPTNYQNVILDIDGATGAVTINPEVIFRELEQEVFVCPTWAGGKDWEAGAYSPLTHTMYYPLRNTCGQMLATSNFESERARELTRGGQGGLAIYSLASRHQITPGTDYLGTVRAISVETGETTWLHEQRAHTMSLVATGGGLVFGGDANGRFKAFDDRTGEVLWEINLGSSVSGYPITYAVDGRQYIAVNTGSGSINLTPELRPSRGTSLFVFALPSRE
;
A
#
# COMPACT_ATOMS: atom_id res chain seq x y z
N PRO A 1 -19.97 12.44 -5.60
CA PRO A 1 -18.80 12.46 -6.51
C PRO A 1 -17.97 13.76 -6.42
N ASN A 2 -18.52 14.85 -5.93
CA ASN A 2 -17.84 16.15 -5.90
C ASN A 2 -16.66 16.23 -4.92
N ALA A 3 -16.51 15.30 -3.99
CA ALA A 3 -15.41 15.26 -3.02
C ALA A 3 -14.20 14.45 -3.48
N CYS A 4 -14.33 13.68 -4.57
CA CYS A 4 -13.25 12.83 -5.08
C CYS A 4 -12.48 13.60 -6.17
N ILE A 5 -11.62 14.51 -5.72
CA ILE A 5 -10.89 15.43 -6.61
C ILE A 5 -9.42 15.55 -6.20
N ILE A 6 -8.59 15.88 -7.19
CA ILE A 6 -7.25 16.45 -7.01
C ILE A 6 -7.30 17.86 -7.57
N ALA A 7 -6.72 18.83 -6.88
CA ALA A 7 -6.63 20.22 -7.35
C ALA A 7 -5.22 20.78 -7.15
N ALA A 8 -4.79 21.61 -8.06
CA ALA A 8 -3.57 22.41 -7.93
C ALA A 8 -3.92 23.86 -7.64
N HIS A 9 -3.16 24.46 -6.74
CA HIS A 9 -3.29 25.85 -6.35
C HIS A 9 -1.94 26.57 -6.49
N ASP A 10 -1.96 27.81 -6.91
CA ASP A 10 -0.78 28.67 -6.84
C ASP A 10 -0.34 28.84 -5.39
N ALA A 11 0.91 28.47 -5.09
CA ALA A 11 1.43 28.45 -3.72
C ALA A 11 1.53 29.84 -3.05
N ARG A 12 1.49 30.94 -3.81
CA ARG A 12 1.57 32.30 -3.31
C ARG A 12 0.21 32.94 -3.14
N THR A 13 -0.73 32.66 -4.05
CA THR A 13 -2.04 33.34 -4.11
C THR A 13 -3.18 32.47 -3.57
N GLY A 14 -3.00 31.13 -3.59
CA GLY A 14 -4.05 30.18 -3.28
C GLY A 14 -5.08 30.00 -4.41
N GLU A 15 -4.89 30.66 -5.55
CA GLU A 15 -5.76 30.51 -6.72
C GLU A 15 -5.74 29.07 -7.24
N GLU A 16 -6.93 28.49 -7.50
CA GLU A 16 -7.04 27.19 -8.11
C GLU A 16 -6.64 27.28 -9.60
N LEU A 17 -5.59 26.51 -9.96
CA LEU A 17 -5.07 26.46 -11.33
C LEU A 17 -5.82 25.42 -12.17
N TRP A 18 -6.08 24.25 -11.58
CA TRP A 18 -6.88 23.20 -12.20
C TRP A 18 -7.47 22.25 -11.15
N ARG A 19 -8.47 21.50 -11.60
CA ARG A 19 -9.16 20.47 -10.80
C ARG A 19 -9.45 19.24 -11.65
N ARG A 20 -9.08 18.05 -11.13
CA ARG A 20 -9.34 16.75 -11.74
C ARG A 20 -10.28 15.93 -10.86
N ARG A 21 -11.40 15.46 -11.44
CA ARG A 21 -12.23 14.45 -10.79
C ARG A 21 -11.59 13.07 -10.91
N LEU A 22 -11.71 12.27 -9.86
CA LEU A 22 -11.29 10.87 -9.82
C LEU A 22 -12.44 9.91 -10.18
N ILE A 23 -13.66 10.42 -10.22
CA ILE A 23 -14.86 9.74 -10.70
C ILE A 23 -15.30 10.45 -11.99
N PRO A 24 -15.29 9.78 -13.15
CA PRO A 24 -15.69 10.38 -14.41
C PRO A 24 -17.13 10.87 -14.36
N ALA A 25 -17.36 12.07 -14.89
CA ALA A 25 -18.70 12.57 -15.15
C ALA A 25 -19.30 11.94 -16.42
N PRO A 26 -20.62 12.03 -16.62
CA PRO A 26 -21.26 11.51 -17.81
C PRO A 26 -20.62 12.04 -19.10
N GLY A 27 -20.17 11.10 -19.96
CA GLY A 27 -19.49 11.37 -21.21
C GLY A 27 -17.97 11.62 -21.11
N GLU A 28 -17.38 11.65 -19.91
CA GLU A 28 -15.93 11.66 -19.75
C GLU A 28 -15.34 10.25 -19.95
N PRO A 29 -14.05 10.13 -20.37
CA PRO A 29 -13.38 8.82 -20.46
C PRO A 29 -13.44 8.07 -19.12
N GLY A 30 -13.91 6.81 -19.16
CA GLY A 30 -14.09 5.98 -17.97
C GLY A 30 -15.52 5.97 -17.41
N ASP A 31 -16.42 6.85 -17.90
CA ASP A 31 -17.84 6.88 -17.50
C ASP A 31 -18.54 5.54 -17.79
N GLU A 32 -18.23 4.94 -18.92
CA GLU A 32 -18.74 3.64 -19.35
C GLU A 32 -18.44 2.49 -18.40
N THR A 33 -17.38 2.63 -17.58
CA THR A 33 -16.94 1.61 -16.63
C THR A 33 -17.81 1.53 -15.36
N TRP A 34 -18.73 2.47 -15.20
CA TRP A 34 -19.65 2.55 -14.07
C TRP A 34 -21.02 1.91 -14.35
N GLY A 35 -21.20 1.36 -15.57
CA GLY A 35 -22.46 0.73 -15.97
C GLY A 35 -23.67 1.65 -15.76
N ASP A 36 -24.72 1.11 -15.15
CA ASP A 36 -25.96 1.84 -14.89
C ASP A 36 -25.94 2.69 -13.61
N VAL A 37 -24.80 2.79 -12.92
CA VAL A 37 -24.68 3.59 -11.69
C VAL A 37 -24.79 5.07 -12.01
N PRO A 38 -25.87 5.77 -11.57
CA PRO A 38 -26.02 7.19 -11.84
C PRO A 38 -24.91 7.99 -11.19
N PHE A 39 -24.49 9.09 -11.82
CA PHE A 39 -23.33 9.87 -11.38
C PHE A 39 -23.43 10.29 -9.91
N GLU A 40 -24.62 10.68 -9.46
CA GLU A 40 -24.89 11.10 -8.08
C GLU A 40 -24.73 9.96 -7.06
N GLY A 41 -24.83 8.71 -7.50
CA GLY A 41 -24.65 7.51 -6.70
C GLY A 41 -23.19 7.02 -6.62
N ARG A 42 -22.31 7.55 -7.49
CA ARG A 42 -20.89 7.16 -7.51
C ARG A 42 -20.15 7.83 -6.36
N GLN A 43 -19.47 7.05 -5.54
CA GLN A 43 -18.81 7.56 -4.33
C GLN A 43 -17.43 6.96 -4.11
N HIS A 44 -16.62 7.73 -3.41
CA HIS A 44 -15.36 7.35 -2.77
C HIS A 44 -14.31 6.74 -3.71
N VAL A 45 -13.73 7.56 -4.58
CA VAL A 45 -12.44 7.27 -5.20
C VAL A 45 -11.46 8.28 -4.62
N GLY A 46 -10.91 7.99 -3.45
CA GLY A 46 -10.04 8.91 -2.71
C GLY A 46 -8.60 8.87 -3.20
N ALA A 47 -7.88 9.98 -3.01
CA ALA A 47 -6.43 10.08 -3.18
C ALA A 47 -5.88 10.72 -1.89
N TRP A 48 -5.66 9.91 -0.88
CA TRP A 48 -5.42 10.36 0.50
C TRP A 48 -3.95 10.26 0.94
N MET A 49 -3.08 9.73 0.07
CA MET A 49 -1.64 9.67 0.31
C MET A 49 -0.87 10.66 -0.57
N VAL A 50 0.39 10.87 -0.25
CA VAL A 50 1.28 11.82 -0.93
C VAL A 50 1.63 11.32 -2.34
N PRO A 51 1.55 12.18 -3.38
CA PRO A 51 1.97 11.82 -4.73
C PRO A 51 3.49 11.81 -4.88
N SER A 52 3.96 11.15 -5.95
CA SER A 52 5.32 11.27 -6.44
C SER A 52 5.36 12.19 -7.68
N TYR A 53 6.40 13.00 -7.81
CA TYR A 53 6.55 13.95 -8.94
C TYR A 53 7.84 13.71 -9.70
N ASP A 54 7.73 13.62 -11.04
CA ASP A 54 8.85 13.60 -11.96
C ASP A 54 9.00 14.97 -12.64
N PRO A 55 10.07 15.73 -12.34
CA PRO A 55 10.27 17.06 -12.91
C PRO A 55 10.69 17.03 -14.40
N GLU A 56 11.26 15.93 -14.88
CA GLU A 56 11.67 15.77 -16.27
C GLU A 56 10.48 15.48 -17.18
N LEU A 57 9.65 14.51 -16.78
CA LEU A 57 8.41 14.18 -17.50
C LEU A 57 7.28 15.16 -17.22
N ARG A 58 7.41 16.01 -16.18
CA ARG A 58 6.38 16.92 -15.67
C ARG A 58 5.09 16.18 -15.30
N LEU A 59 5.22 14.97 -14.75
CA LEU A 59 4.12 14.11 -14.35
C LEU A 59 4.03 13.97 -12.84
N LEU A 60 2.81 14.08 -12.33
CA LEU A 60 2.44 13.77 -10.96
C LEU A 60 1.81 12.38 -10.91
N PHE A 61 2.37 11.49 -10.11
CA PHE A 61 1.84 10.13 -9.94
C PHE A 61 1.04 10.03 -8.66
N MET A 62 -0.25 9.77 -8.81
CA MET A 62 -1.20 9.69 -7.72
C MET A 62 -1.85 8.30 -7.66
N GLY A 63 -1.96 7.75 -6.45
CA GLY A 63 -2.73 6.54 -6.22
C GLY A 63 -4.14 6.82 -5.78
N THR A 64 -5.06 5.95 -6.14
CA THR A 64 -6.46 6.05 -5.75
C THR A 64 -6.91 4.88 -4.89
N SER A 65 -7.96 5.11 -4.11
CA SER A 65 -8.55 4.14 -3.20
C SER A 65 -9.80 3.46 -3.77
N VAL A 66 -10.40 2.60 -2.98
CA VAL A 66 -11.62 1.84 -3.27
C VAL A 66 -12.84 2.74 -3.55
N THR A 67 -13.87 2.16 -4.17
CA THR A 67 -15.20 2.77 -4.26
C THR A 67 -16.04 2.50 -3.00
N SER A 68 -17.13 3.27 -2.81
CA SER A 68 -18.10 3.08 -1.73
C SER A 68 -19.52 3.13 -2.31
N PRO A 69 -20.48 2.36 -1.78
CA PRO A 69 -20.38 1.40 -0.69
C PRO A 69 -19.57 0.15 -1.04
N ALA A 70 -19.08 -0.54 -0.02
CA ALA A 70 -18.43 -1.84 -0.14
C ALA A 70 -19.21 -2.88 0.68
N PRO A 71 -19.34 -4.13 0.22
CA PRO A 71 -18.77 -4.72 -1.00
C PRO A 71 -19.33 -4.11 -2.29
N LYS A 72 -18.55 -4.21 -3.36
CA LYS A 72 -18.78 -3.54 -4.64
C LYS A 72 -20.14 -3.87 -5.31
N PHE A 73 -20.69 -5.07 -5.11
CA PHE A 73 -22.00 -5.43 -5.68
C PHE A 73 -23.14 -4.51 -5.21
N LEU A 74 -22.95 -3.77 -4.11
CA LEU A 74 -23.90 -2.75 -3.63
C LEU A 74 -23.87 -1.47 -4.49
N LEU A 75 -22.86 -1.32 -5.35
CA LEU A 75 -22.67 -0.16 -6.21
C LEU A 75 -22.78 -0.52 -7.70
N GLY A 76 -23.72 -1.33 -8.08
CA GLY A 76 -23.92 -1.74 -9.47
C GLY A 76 -23.66 -3.22 -9.68
N GLY A 77 -22.53 -3.63 -10.18
CA GLY A 77 -22.19 -5.03 -10.40
C GLY A 77 -20.75 -5.35 -10.00
N PRO A 78 -20.45 -6.60 -9.67
CA PRO A 78 -19.09 -7.00 -9.36
C PRO A 78 -18.16 -6.95 -10.58
N GLU A 79 -18.69 -6.98 -11.79
CA GLU A 79 -17.93 -7.02 -13.05
C GLU A 79 -17.50 -5.64 -13.55
N GLU A 80 -18.18 -4.57 -13.09
CA GLU A 80 -17.85 -3.20 -13.49
C GLU A 80 -16.49 -2.77 -12.95
N THR A 81 -15.70 -2.02 -13.73
CA THR A 81 -14.32 -1.65 -13.32
C THR A 81 -14.24 -0.33 -12.57
N HIS A 82 -15.27 0.51 -12.60
CA HIS A 82 -15.43 1.75 -11.83
C HIS A 82 -14.17 2.65 -11.83
N LEU A 83 -13.69 3.03 -13.01
CA LEU A 83 -12.52 3.91 -13.11
C LEU A 83 -12.78 5.24 -12.38
N TYR A 84 -11.78 5.78 -11.65
CA TYR A 84 -10.38 5.32 -11.55
C TYR A 84 -10.05 4.78 -10.15
N HIS A 85 -10.87 3.91 -9.56
CA HIS A 85 -10.51 3.34 -8.26
C HIS A 85 -9.30 2.40 -8.37
N ASN A 86 -8.56 2.26 -7.27
CA ASN A 86 -7.39 1.39 -7.11
C ASN A 86 -6.38 1.49 -8.27
N SER A 87 -6.13 2.71 -8.73
CA SER A 87 -5.28 2.98 -9.88
C SER A 87 -4.06 3.81 -9.51
N THR A 88 -3.01 3.67 -10.30
CA THR A 88 -1.98 4.69 -10.45
C THR A 88 -2.38 5.59 -11.60
N LEU A 89 -2.45 6.89 -11.34
CA LEU A 89 -2.71 7.93 -12.34
C LEU A 89 -1.43 8.73 -12.58
N ALA A 90 -1.06 8.94 -13.84
CA ALA A 90 -0.05 9.91 -14.23
C ALA A 90 -0.75 11.18 -14.73
N LEU A 91 -0.62 12.28 -13.99
CA LEU A 91 -1.28 13.54 -14.24
C LEU A 91 -0.25 14.58 -14.78
N GLU A 92 -0.62 15.28 -15.82
CA GLU A 92 0.10 16.47 -16.26
C GLU A 92 0.07 17.53 -15.16
N ILE A 93 1.25 18.00 -14.74
CA ILE A 93 1.34 18.94 -13.61
C ILE A 93 0.67 20.29 -13.88
N ASP A 94 0.61 20.72 -15.13
CA ASP A 94 0.08 22.02 -15.50
C ASP A 94 -1.44 22.04 -15.72
N THR A 95 -2.04 20.88 -16.07
CA THR A 95 -3.45 20.79 -16.48
C THR A 95 -4.27 19.82 -15.65
N GLY A 96 -3.62 18.90 -14.92
CA GLY A 96 -4.28 17.80 -14.24
C GLY A 96 -4.86 16.74 -15.18
N GLU A 97 -4.52 16.76 -16.48
CA GLU A 97 -4.97 15.73 -17.41
C GLU A 97 -4.31 14.40 -17.15
N ILE A 98 -5.09 13.30 -17.26
CA ILE A 98 -4.58 11.93 -17.11
C ILE A 98 -3.86 11.55 -18.41
N ARG A 99 -2.53 11.38 -18.36
CA ARG A 99 -1.71 10.90 -19.49
C ARG A 99 -1.87 9.39 -19.68
N TRP A 100 -1.83 8.67 -18.57
CA TRP A 100 -2.08 7.25 -18.51
C TRP A 100 -2.55 6.87 -17.10
N TYR A 101 -3.14 5.69 -17.02
CA TYR A 101 -3.48 5.06 -15.75
C TYR A 101 -3.21 3.56 -15.82
N TYR A 102 -3.00 2.96 -14.65
CA TYR A 102 -2.95 1.51 -14.47
C TYR A 102 -3.82 1.12 -13.27
N GLN A 103 -4.87 0.32 -13.51
CA GLN A 103 -5.73 -0.18 -12.44
C GLN A 103 -5.15 -1.46 -11.88
N HIS A 104 -4.72 -1.42 -10.60
CA HIS A 104 -4.07 -2.54 -9.92
C HIS A 104 -5.04 -3.63 -9.49
N LEU A 105 -6.27 -3.27 -9.22
CA LEU A 105 -7.29 -4.17 -8.72
C LEU A 105 -8.68 -3.61 -8.99
N ASN A 106 -9.57 -4.45 -9.47
CA ASN A 106 -11.00 -4.21 -9.45
C ASN A 106 -11.54 -4.67 -8.09
N ASP A 107 -11.42 -3.80 -7.09
CA ASP A 107 -11.66 -4.12 -5.68
C ASP A 107 -13.13 -4.42 -5.37
N HIS A 108 -13.33 -5.34 -4.43
CA HIS A 108 -14.64 -5.78 -3.98
C HIS A 108 -14.96 -5.38 -2.54
N TRP A 109 -13.95 -4.87 -1.77
CA TRP A 109 -14.14 -4.43 -0.38
C TRP A 109 -13.30 -3.20 0.00
N ASP A 110 -12.05 -3.34 0.42
CA ASP A 110 -11.21 -2.22 0.85
C ASP A 110 -9.73 -2.61 0.73
N LEU A 111 -9.28 -2.85 -0.50
CA LEU A 111 -7.88 -3.09 -0.82
C LEU A 111 -7.26 -1.89 -1.53
N ASP A 112 -7.28 -0.75 -0.88
CA ASP A 112 -6.79 0.54 -1.36
C ASP A 112 -5.39 0.49 -2.02
N HIS A 113 -5.19 1.34 -3.06
CA HIS A 113 -3.92 1.51 -3.77
C HIS A 113 -3.39 2.95 -3.81
N PRO A 114 -3.53 3.77 -2.75
CA PRO A 114 -3.07 5.16 -2.76
C PRO A 114 -1.63 5.34 -2.28
N PHE A 115 -0.91 4.26 -1.86
CA PHE A 115 0.36 4.36 -1.14
C PHE A 115 1.51 4.87 -2.00
N GLU A 116 2.66 5.06 -1.37
CA GLU A 116 3.84 5.64 -2.00
C GLU A 116 4.33 4.85 -3.22
N ARG A 117 4.91 5.57 -4.17
CA ARG A 117 5.52 5.05 -5.38
C ARG A 117 6.93 5.57 -5.51
N LEU A 118 7.87 4.64 -5.71
CA LEU A 118 9.27 4.96 -5.96
C LEU A 118 9.47 5.27 -7.45
N LEU A 119 10.06 6.43 -7.73
CA LEU A 119 10.51 6.80 -9.07
C LEU A 119 12.01 6.57 -9.15
N VAL A 120 12.44 5.70 -10.04
CA VAL A 120 13.85 5.35 -10.19
C VAL A 120 14.17 5.01 -11.64
N GLU A 121 15.43 5.21 -12.03
CA GLU A 121 15.98 4.70 -13.27
C GLU A 121 16.79 3.45 -12.96
N THR A 122 16.51 2.35 -13.66
CA THR A 122 17.13 1.05 -13.39
C THR A 122 17.27 0.21 -14.65
N ARG A 123 18.20 -0.73 -14.61
CA ARG A 123 18.12 -1.89 -15.50
C ARG A 123 16.95 -2.73 -15.06
N VAL A 124 16.16 -3.21 -16.01
CA VAL A 124 15.01 -4.07 -15.72
C VAL A 124 15.39 -5.51 -16.10
N THR A 125 15.69 -6.31 -15.08
CA THR A 125 16.13 -7.72 -15.23
C THR A 125 15.38 -8.62 -14.24
N PRO A 126 14.03 -8.67 -14.29
CA PRO A 126 13.26 -9.45 -13.31
C PRO A 126 13.67 -10.91 -13.34
N ASN A 127 13.95 -11.48 -12.17
CA ASN A 127 14.33 -12.89 -12.04
C ASN A 127 13.08 -13.77 -12.18
N PRO A 128 12.94 -14.58 -13.24
CA PRO A 128 11.75 -15.39 -13.49
C PRO A 128 11.54 -16.53 -12.48
N SER A 129 12.52 -16.83 -11.63
CA SER A 129 12.34 -17.80 -10.54
C SER A 129 11.68 -17.20 -9.28
N GLU A 130 11.65 -15.86 -9.14
CA GLU A 130 11.10 -15.17 -7.97
C GLU A 130 9.99 -14.17 -8.32
N VAL A 131 10.00 -13.64 -9.55
CA VAL A 131 8.98 -12.70 -10.04
C VAL A 131 7.87 -13.46 -10.74
N SER A 132 6.64 -13.30 -10.27
CA SER A 132 5.50 -14.12 -10.71
C SER A 132 4.99 -13.74 -12.09
N TRP A 133 4.94 -12.46 -12.43
CA TRP A 133 4.36 -11.95 -13.67
C TRP A 133 5.33 -10.99 -14.34
N ILE A 134 5.74 -11.32 -15.55
CA ILE A 134 6.75 -10.57 -16.32
C ILE A 134 6.21 -10.30 -17.72
N ASN A 135 6.39 -9.08 -18.20
CA ASN A 135 6.04 -8.73 -19.57
C ASN A 135 6.92 -9.52 -20.56
N PRO A 136 6.34 -10.35 -21.42
CA PRO A 136 7.09 -11.19 -22.34
C PRO A 136 7.83 -10.39 -23.43
N ARG A 137 7.51 -9.10 -23.60
CA ARG A 137 8.20 -8.20 -24.57
C ARG A 137 9.40 -7.50 -23.93
N LEU A 138 9.58 -7.62 -22.61
CA LEU A 138 10.66 -6.97 -21.90
C LEU A 138 12.03 -7.49 -22.38
N GLN A 139 12.90 -6.57 -22.80
CA GLN A 139 14.28 -6.91 -23.10
C GLN A 139 15.11 -6.81 -21.81
N SER A 140 15.53 -7.96 -21.31
CA SER A 140 16.30 -8.04 -20.06
C SER A 140 17.57 -7.17 -20.13
N GLY A 141 17.77 -6.34 -19.10
CA GLY A 141 18.91 -5.42 -19.01
C GLY A 141 18.71 -4.07 -19.67
N GLU A 142 17.55 -3.80 -20.25
CA GLU A 142 17.19 -2.46 -20.73
C GLU A 142 17.08 -1.50 -19.54
N VAL A 143 17.68 -0.32 -19.70
CA VAL A 143 17.56 0.76 -18.71
C VAL A 143 16.26 1.50 -18.96
N ARG A 144 15.40 1.58 -17.94
CA ARG A 144 14.13 2.31 -18.01
C ARG A 144 13.92 3.22 -16.82
N LYS A 145 13.19 4.30 -17.03
CA LYS A 145 12.57 5.09 -15.98
C LYS A 145 11.34 4.32 -15.51
N VAL A 146 11.37 3.82 -14.28
CA VAL A 146 10.25 3.03 -13.75
C VAL A 146 9.56 3.74 -12.58
N ILE A 147 8.31 3.40 -12.42
CA ILE A 147 7.54 3.62 -11.20
C ILE A 147 7.31 2.26 -10.57
N THR A 148 7.78 2.07 -9.33
CA THR A 148 7.80 0.77 -8.68
C THR A 148 7.41 0.85 -7.21
N GLY A 149 7.10 -0.29 -6.60
CA GLY A 149 6.80 -0.43 -5.19
C GLY A 149 5.53 -1.21 -4.93
N ILE A 150 5.06 -1.13 -3.68
CA ILE A 150 3.81 -1.74 -3.24
C ILE A 150 2.76 -0.64 -3.11
N PRO A 151 1.97 -0.39 -4.16
CA PRO A 151 1.06 0.75 -4.20
C PRO A 151 -0.20 0.56 -3.35
N GLY A 152 -0.46 -0.65 -2.87
CA GLY A 152 -1.73 -0.95 -2.20
C GLY A 152 -1.72 -2.15 -1.25
N LYS A 153 -2.89 -2.35 -0.65
CA LYS A 153 -3.15 -3.33 0.40
C LYS A 153 -2.98 -4.79 -0.03
N THR A 154 -2.97 -5.08 -1.32
CA THR A 154 -2.71 -6.45 -1.82
C THR A 154 -1.33 -6.97 -1.44
N GLY A 155 -0.37 -6.07 -1.14
CA GLY A 155 1.00 -6.47 -0.83
C GLY A 155 1.77 -6.97 -2.06
N ILE A 156 1.37 -6.57 -3.25
CA ILE A 156 2.04 -6.92 -4.50
C ILE A 156 2.95 -5.77 -4.92
N VAL A 157 4.18 -6.09 -5.26
CA VAL A 157 5.09 -5.16 -5.94
C VAL A 157 4.68 -5.07 -7.39
N TYR A 158 4.55 -3.84 -7.89
CA TYR A 158 4.37 -3.54 -9.30
C TYR A 158 5.53 -2.71 -9.82
N THR A 159 5.95 -2.96 -11.03
CA THR A 159 6.91 -2.11 -11.76
C THR A 159 6.32 -1.81 -13.13
N LEU A 160 6.12 -0.51 -13.38
CA LEU A 160 5.58 0.00 -14.63
C LEU A 160 6.63 0.93 -15.28
N ASP A 161 6.60 1.04 -16.59
CA ASP A 161 7.28 2.12 -17.29
C ASP A 161 6.67 3.47 -16.89
N ARG A 162 7.48 4.38 -16.39
CA ARG A 162 7.03 5.63 -15.79
C ARG A 162 6.47 6.62 -16.81
N GLU A 163 6.92 6.53 -18.05
CA GLU A 163 6.49 7.44 -19.12
C GLU A 163 5.17 7.02 -19.75
N THR A 164 4.97 5.70 -19.91
CA THR A 164 3.88 5.13 -20.70
C THR A 164 2.81 4.42 -19.86
N GLY A 165 3.13 4.00 -18.62
CA GLY A 165 2.30 3.13 -17.81
C GLY A 165 2.35 1.66 -18.21
N GLU A 166 3.24 1.27 -19.15
CA GLU A 166 3.39 -0.12 -19.56
C GLU A 166 3.73 -1.02 -18.36
N PHE A 167 3.00 -2.12 -18.20
CA PHE A 167 3.32 -3.14 -17.21
C PHE A 167 4.63 -3.82 -17.56
N LEU A 168 5.56 -3.89 -16.60
CA LEU A 168 6.85 -4.56 -16.78
C LEU A 168 6.93 -5.86 -16.00
N TRP A 169 6.62 -5.81 -14.71
CA TRP A 169 6.55 -7.01 -13.87
C TRP A 169 5.82 -6.75 -12.56
N ALA A 170 5.33 -7.83 -11.92
CA ALA A 170 4.79 -7.79 -10.57
C ALA A 170 5.04 -9.12 -9.84
N THR A 171 5.08 -9.05 -8.49
CA THR A 171 5.21 -10.24 -7.63
C THR A 171 4.58 -10.00 -6.25
N PRO A 172 3.89 -10.99 -5.66
CA PRO A 172 3.38 -10.88 -4.30
C PRO A 172 4.53 -10.97 -3.28
N THR A 173 4.40 -10.21 -2.19
CA THR A 173 5.39 -10.21 -1.11
C THR A 173 4.98 -11.07 0.08
N ASN A 174 3.68 -11.33 0.24
CA ASN A 174 3.09 -12.18 1.25
C ASN A 174 2.16 -13.20 0.58
N TYR A 175 1.74 -14.21 1.33
CA TYR A 175 0.67 -15.07 0.87
C TYR A 175 -0.59 -14.25 0.60
N GLN A 176 -1.17 -14.44 -0.58
CA GLN A 176 -2.40 -13.79 -0.99
C GLN A 176 -3.25 -14.75 -1.83
N ASN A 177 -4.57 -14.60 -1.77
CA ASN A 177 -5.52 -15.35 -2.60
C ASN A 177 -6.51 -14.44 -3.34
N VAL A 178 -6.19 -13.16 -3.46
CA VAL A 178 -7.04 -12.15 -4.12
C VAL A 178 -6.81 -12.14 -5.62
N ILE A 179 -5.55 -12.05 -6.04
CA ILE A 179 -5.15 -12.00 -7.45
C ILE A 179 -4.63 -13.37 -7.87
N LEU A 180 -5.28 -13.98 -8.86
CA LEU A 180 -4.87 -15.26 -9.42
C LEU A 180 -3.79 -15.09 -10.47
N ASP A 181 -3.93 -14.05 -11.31
CA ASP A 181 -3.03 -13.82 -12.43
C ASP A 181 -2.97 -12.35 -12.82
N ILE A 182 -1.83 -11.97 -13.40
CA ILE A 182 -1.65 -10.70 -14.12
C ILE A 182 -1.10 -11.03 -15.50
N ASP A 183 -1.85 -10.74 -16.54
CA ASP A 183 -1.42 -10.95 -17.92
C ASP A 183 -0.15 -10.12 -18.20
N GLY A 184 0.95 -10.78 -18.45
CA GLY A 184 2.25 -10.10 -18.61
C GLY A 184 2.28 -9.13 -19.80
N ALA A 185 1.50 -9.36 -20.85
CA ALA A 185 1.52 -8.52 -22.04
C ALA A 185 0.68 -7.25 -21.90
N THR A 186 -0.37 -7.28 -21.11
CA THR A 186 -1.32 -6.18 -20.94
C THR A 186 -1.34 -5.57 -19.55
N GLY A 187 -0.89 -6.33 -18.54
CA GLY A 187 -1.04 -5.98 -17.14
C GLY A 187 -2.45 -6.21 -16.58
N ALA A 188 -3.33 -6.84 -17.34
CA ALA A 188 -4.71 -7.10 -16.91
C ALA A 188 -4.75 -8.08 -15.72
N VAL A 189 -5.49 -7.71 -14.69
CA VAL A 189 -5.55 -8.45 -13.42
C VAL A 189 -6.76 -9.38 -13.41
N THR A 190 -6.54 -10.64 -13.04
CA THR A 190 -7.58 -11.64 -12.81
C THR A 190 -7.76 -11.87 -11.32
N ILE A 191 -8.95 -11.54 -10.81
CA ILE A 191 -9.31 -11.71 -9.40
C ILE A 191 -9.82 -13.13 -9.18
N ASN A 192 -9.51 -13.70 -8.01
CA ASN A 192 -10.05 -14.96 -7.56
C ASN A 192 -11.58 -14.88 -7.38
N PRO A 193 -12.38 -15.63 -8.15
CA PRO A 193 -13.84 -15.56 -8.05
C PRO A 193 -14.39 -16.05 -6.71
N GLU A 194 -13.64 -16.84 -5.94
CA GLU A 194 -14.03 -17.35 -4.63
C GLU A 194 -14.05 -16.28 -3.53
N VAL A 195 -13.34 -15.15 -3.75
CA VAL A 195 -13.31 -14.03 -2.79
C VAL A 195 -14.15 -12.84 -3.24
N ILE A 196 -14.89 -12.95 -4.35
CA ILE A 196 -15.78 -11.90 -4.85
C ILE A 196 -17.13 -12.00 -4.13
N PHE A 197 -17.54 -10.93 -3.47
CA PHE A 197 -18.89 -10.81 -2.93
C PHE A 197 -19.91 -10.52 -4.03
N ARG A 198 -21.02 -11.26 -4.02
CA ARG A 198 -22.12 -11.13 -4.99
C ARG A 198 -23.49 -10.84 -4.34
N GLU A 199 -23.62 -11.11 -3.04
CA GLU A 199 -24.85 -10.91 -2.28
C GLU A 199 -24.57 -10.69 -0.79
N LEU A 200 -25.55 -10.17 -0.07
CA LEU A 200 -25.50 -10.10 1.38
C LEU A 200 -25.53 -11.52 2.00
N GLU A 201 -25.00 -11.64 3.19
CA GLU A 201 -24.81 -12.88 3.97
C GLU A 201 -23.86 -13.88 3.31
N GLN A 202 -23.13 -13.50 2.26
CA GLN A 202 -22.01 -14.26 1.73
C GLN A 202 -20.78 -14.09 2.63
N GLU A 203 -20.08 -15.19 2.88
CA GLU A 203 -18.84 -15.21 3.65
C GLU A 203 -17.68 -15.73 2.81
N VAL A 204 -16.52 -15.07 2.92
CA VAL A 204 -15.29 -15.46 2.23
C VAL A 204 -14.11 -15.51 3.20
N PHE A 205 -13.12 -16.38 2.90
CA PHE A 205 -11.83 -16.38 3.56
C PHE A 205 -10.78 -15.75 2.62
N VAL A 206 -10.16 -14.68 3.06
CA VAL A 206 -9.30 -13.85 2.21
C VAL A 206 -7.96 -13.54 2.87
N CYS A 207 -6.92 -13.48 2.05
CA CYS A 207 -5.56 -13.07 2.39
C CYS A 207 -5.03 -12.11 1.31
N PRO A 208 -4.60 -10.91 1.63
CA PRO A 208 -4.83 -10.24 2.90
C PRO A 208 -6.30 -9.83 3.08
N THR A 209 -6.69 -9.52 4.29
CA THR A 209 -7.97 -8.87 4.58
C THR A 209 -7.90 -7.38 4.19
N TRP A 210 -8.97 -6.61 4.42
CA TRP A 210 -8.95 -5.14 4.23
C TRP A 210 -7.89 -4.42 5.11
N ALA A 211 -7.31 -5.09 6.12
CA ALA A 211 -6.14 -4.58 6.83
C ALA A 211 -4.87 -4.53 5.95
N GLY A 212 -4.88 -5.28 4.85
CA GLY A 212 -3.79 -5.29 3.87
C GLY A 212 -2.58 -6.14 4.23
N GLY A 213 -1.83 -6.55 3.22
CA GLY A 213 -0.46 -7.02 3.33
C GLY A 213 0.52 -5.86 3.52
N LYS A 214 0.16 -4.67 3.05
CA LYS A 214 0.74 -3.35 3.33
C LYS A 214 -0.41 -2.36 3.50
N ASP A 215 -0.19 -1.30 4.26
CA ASP A 215 -1.12 -0.19 4.38
C ASP A 215 -0.34 1.14 4.32
N TRP A 216 -0.74 2.16 5.07
CA TRP A 216 -0.14 3.50 5.08
C TRP A 216 1.30 3.55 5.61
N GLU A 217 1.78 2.53 6.30
CA GLU A 217 3.15 2.49 6.80
C GLU A 217 4.15 2.61 5.64
N ALA A 218 5.01 3.64 5.73
CA ALA A 218 5.92 3.96 4.65
C ALA A 218 7.04 2.95 4.50
N GLY A 219 7.34 2.57 3.25
CA GLY A 219 8.57 1.92 2.86
C GLY A 219 9.75 2.90 2.81
N ALA A 220 10.92 2.38 2.46
CA ALA A 220 12.13 3.15 2.27
C ALA A 220 12.89 2.66 1.05
N TYR A 221 13.83 3.48 0.55
CA TYR A 221 14.72 3.12 -0.56
C TYR A 221 16.14 3.54 -0.24
N SER A 222 17.11 2.66 -0.52
CA SER A 222 18.54 2.99 -0.46
C SER A 222 19.14 3.00 -1.87
N PRO A 223 19.63 4.14 -2.35
CA PRO A 223 20.36 4.18 -3.62
C PRO A 223 21.72 3.49 -3.54
N LEU A 224 22.26 3.26 -2.33
CA LEU A 224 23.54 2.58 -2.14
C LEU A 224 23.47 1.07 -2.44
N THR A 225 22.31 0.48 -2.19
CA THR A 225 22.06 -0.95 -2.43
C THR A 225 21.12 -1.17 -3.61
N HIS A 226 20.51 -0.10 -4.14
CA HIS A 226 19.47 -0.13 -5.17
C HIS A 226 18.28 -1.02 -4.75
N THR A 227 17.91 -0.92 -3.45
CA THR A 227 16.95 -1.79 -2.79
C THR A 227 15.82 -0.96 -2.16
N MET A 228 14.59 -1.43 -2.31
CA MET A 228 13.41 -0.93 -1.62
C MET A 228 13.08 -1.83 -0.43
N TYR A 229 12.69 -1.22 0.69
CA TYR A 229 12.39 -1.88 1.96
C TYR A 229 10.93 -1.61 2.32
N TYR A 230 10.16 -2.66 2.58
CA TYR A 230 8.75 -2.52 2.93
C TYR A 230 8.40 -3.16 4.25
N PRO A 231 7.66 -2.43 5.11
CA PRO A 231 6.99 -3.01 6.27
C PRO A 231 5.72 -3.70 5.81
N LEU A 232 5.58 -4.99 6.10
CA LEU A 232 4.46 -5.80 5.62
C LEU A 232 3.74 -6.48 6.77
N ARG A 233 2.49 -6.89 6.49
CA ARG A 233 1.61 -7.65 7.38
C ARG A 233 1.27 -9.00 6.79
N ASN A 234 1.34 -10.02 7.61
CA ASN A 234 0.99 -11.37 7.24
C ASN A 234 -0.39 -11.73 7.80
N THR A 235 -1.46 -11.30 7.10
CA THR A 235 -2.84 -11.39 7.59
C THR A 235 -3.76 -12.13 6.66
N CYS A 236 -4.66 -12.91 7.25
CA CYS A 236 -5.84 -13.48 6.60
C CYS A 236 -7.09 -13.22 7.45
N GLY A 237 -8.25 -13.63 6.97
CA GLY A 237 -9.45 -13.60 7.81
C GLY A 237 -10.73 -13.97 7.12
N GLN A 238 -11.75 -14.18 7.95
CA GLN A 238 -13.13 -14.34 7.50
C GLN A 238 -13.76 -12.96 7.32
N MET A 239 -14.49 -12.77 6.21
CA MET A 239 -15.26 -11.57 5.94
C MET A 239 -16.68 -11.95 5.53
N LEU A 240 -17.66 -11.30 6.12
CA LEU A 240 -19.09 -11.48 5.87
C LEU A 240 -19.68 -10.18 5.32
N ALA A 241 -20.25 -10.23 4.13
CA ALA A 241 -21.05 -9.11 3.61
C ALA A 241 -22.41 -9.07 4.33
N THR A 242 -22.71 -8.02 5.08
CA THR A 242 -23.95 -7.91 5.85
C THR A 242 -24.42 -6.48 6.01
N SER A 243 -25.73 -6.28 6.02
CA SER A 243 -26.38 -5.06 6.49
C SER A 243 -26.88 -5.18 7.93
N ASN A 244 -26.82 -6.38 8.52
CA ASN A 244 -27.29 -6.69 9.87
C ASN A 244 -26.13 -7.09 10.79
N PHE A 245 -25.43 -6.12 11.35
CA PHE A 245 -24.33 -6.33 12.31
C PHE A 245 -24.80 -6.91 13.67
N GLU A 246 -26.10 -6.98 13.91
CA GLU A 246 -26.71 -7.58 15.08
C GLU A 246 -26.99 -9.07 14.90
N SER A 247 -26.80 -9.64 13.70
CA SER A 247 -26.91 -11.07 13.45
C SER A 247 -25.92 -11.85 14.31
N GLU A 248 -26.25 -13.12 14.66
CA GLU A 248 -25.37 -13.96 15.47
C GLU A 248 -24.00 -14.11 14.81
N ARG A 249 -23.95 -14.33 13.49
CA ARG A 249 -22.71 -14.52 12.76
C ARG A 249 -21.86 -13.24 12.69
N ALA A 250 -22.45 -12.09 12.41
CA ALA A 250 -21.74 -10.83 12.43
C ALA A 250 -21.15 -10.51 13.81
N ARG A 251 -21.93 -10.73 14.87
CA ARG A 251 -21.46 -10.57 16.25
C ARG A 251 -20.33 -11.55 16.60
N GLU A 252 -20.38 -12.78 16.12
CA GLU A 252 -19.32 -13.76 16.32
C GLU A 252 -18.01 -13.28 15.70
N LEU A 253 -18.05 -12.82 14.44
CA LEU A 253 -16.86 -12.29 13.73
C LEU A 253 -16.29 -11.05 14.42
N THR A 254 -17.13 -10.14 14.91
CA THR A 254 -16.69 -8.86 15.50
C THR A 254 -16.43 -8.94 17.01
N ARG A 255 -16.78 -10.06 17.67
CA ARG A 255 -16.65 -10.21 19.13
C ARG A 255 -15.20 -10.18 19.58
N GLY A 256 -14.95 -9.49 20.71
CA GLY A 256 -13.69 -9.56 21.45
C GLY A 256 -12.66 -8.51 21.12
N GLY A 257 -12.96 -7.53 20.27
CA GLY A 257 -12.12 -6.33 20.04
C GLY A 257 -10.72 -6.57 19.46
N GLN A 258 -10.31 -7.82 19.31
CA GLN A 258 -9.03 -8.21 18.73
C GLN A 258 -9.29 -8.98 17.44
N GLY A 259 -8.94 -8.38 16.32
CA GLY A 259 -9.15 -8.97 15.00
C GLY A 259 -10.59 -8.95 14.50
N GLY A 260 -11.58 -8.62 15.32
CA GLY A 260 -12.98 -8.52 14.92
C GLY A 260 -13.37 -7.06 14.65
N LEU A 261 -13.78 -6.73 13.43
CA LEU A 261 -14.09 -5.36 13.01
C LEU A 261 -15.30 -5.32 12.08
N ALA A 262 -16.02 -4.20 12.12
CA ALA A 262 -17.08 -3.86 11.18
C ALA A 262 -16.67 -2.59 10.40
N ILE A 263 -16.69 -2.67 9.09
CA ILE A 263 -16.40 -1.54 8.20
C ILE A 263 -17.31 -1.63 6.96
N TYR A 264 -17.88 -0.51 6.53
CA TYR A 264 -18.87 -0.51 5.46
C TYR A 264 -20.01 -1.52 5.74
N SER A 265 -20.33 -2.39 4.78
CA SER A 265 -21.26 -3.52 4.95
C SER A 265 -20.51 -4.85 5.11
N LEU A 266 -19.43 -4.84 5.90
CA LEU A 266 -18.58 -6.00 6.16
C LEU A 266 -18.36 -6.20 7.66
N ALA A 267 -18.67 -7.40 8.16
CA ALA A 267 -18.17 -7.90 9.43
C ALA A 267 -16.96 -8.79 9.16
N SER A 268 -15.88 -8.63 9.91
CA SER A 268 -14.65 -9.37 9.65
C SER A 268 -13.94 -9.81 10.92
N ARG A 269 -13.22 -10.93 10.82
CA ARG A 269 -12.28 -11.40 11.82
C ARG A 269 -10.92 -11.64 11.18
N HIS A 270 -9.95 -10.89 11.61
CA HIS A 270 -8.57 -11.01 11.17
C HIS A 270 -7.81 -12.03 12.00
N GLN A 271 -6.86 -12.68 11.38
CA GLN A 271 -5.90 -13.58 12.01
C GLN A 271 -4.55 -13.49 11.30
N ILE A 272 -3.50 -14.00 11.94
CA ILE A 272 -2.22 -14.23 11.27
C ILE A 272 -2.44 -15.35 10.24
N THR A 273 -1.75 -15.29 9.12
CA THR A 273 -1.84 -16.29 8.05
C THR A 273 -1.65 -17.70 8.62
N PRO A 274 -2.55 -18.64 8.35
CA PRO A 274 -2.47 -20.00 8.85
C PRO A 274 -1.13 -20.67 8.54
N GLY A 275 -0.55 -21.34 9.53
CA GLY A 275 0.74 -22.03 9.41
C GLY A 275 1.95 -21.14 9.68
N THR A 276 1.73 -19.87 10.06
CA THR A 276 2.79 -18.95 10.46
C THR A 276 2.55 -18.40 11.87
N ASP A 277 3.60 -17.87 12.51
CA ASP A 277 3.54 -17.30 13.86
C ASP A 277 3.97 -15.83 13.93
N TYR A 278 4.30 -15.22 12.79
CA TYR A 278 4.68 -13.81 12.67
C TYR A 278 3.59 -12.99 11.99
N LEU A 279 3.42 -11.75 12.46
CA LEU A 279 2.51 -10.77 11.86
C LEU A 279 3.25 -9.77 10.98
N GLY A 280 4.41 -9.28 11.45
CA GLY A 280 5.19 -8.26 10.76
C GLY A 280 6.39 -8.82 10.03
N THR A 281 6.71 -8.20 8.89
CA THR A 281 7.99 -8.44 8.20
C THR A 281 8.59 -7.12 7.74
N VAL A 282 9.93 -7.08 7.63
CA VAL A 282 10.65 -6.13 6.80
C VAL A 282 11.22 -6.90 5.64
N ARG A 283 10.82 -6.56 4.42
CA ARG A 283 11.30 -7.21 3.21
C ARG A 283 12.11 -6.23 2.38
N ALA A 284 13.33 -6.62 2.03
CA ALA A 284 14.20 -5.90 1.11
C ALA A 284 14.10 -6.50 -0.29
N ILE A 285 13.85 -5.67 -1.28
CA ILE A 285 13.56 -6.11 -2.65
C ILE A 285 14.45 -5.32 -3.60
N SER A 286 15.22 -6.02 -4.43
CA SER A 286 16.00 -5.41 -5.49
C SER A 286 15.09 -4.71 -6.50
N VAL A 287 15.35 -3.43 -6.78
CA VAL A 287 14.59 -2.69 -7.79
C VAL A 287 14.87 -3.22 -9.20
N GLU A 288 16.08 -3.71 -9.45
CA GLU A 288 16.50 -4.23 -10.75
C GLU A 288 15.89 -5.59 -11.05
N THR A 289 15.92 -6.51 -10.07
CA THR A 289 15.61 -7.94 -10.31
C THR A 289 14.28 -8.39 -9.71
N GLY A 290 13.68 -7.61 -8.81
CA GLY A 290 12.49 -7.99 -8.06
C GLY A 290 12.74 -9.05 -6.98
N GLU A 291 13.99 -9.53 -6.84
CA GLU A 291 14.36 -10.53 -5.84
C GLU A 291 14.31 -9.99 -4.41
N THR A 292 13.93 -10.86 -3.49
CA THR A 292 14.08 -10.59 -2.06
C THR A 292 15.53 -10.76 -1.66
N THR A 293 16.23 -9.68 -1.34
CA THR A 293 17.63 -9.70 -0.92
C THR A 293 17.80 -10.15 0.53
N TRP A 294 16.85 -9.75 1.39
CA TRP A 294 16.71 -10.25 2.76
C TRP A 294 15.29 -10.06 3.29
N LEU A 295 14.96 -10.82 4.32
CA LEU A 295 13.67 -10.82 5.00
C LEU A 295 13.89 -10.92 6.51
N HIS A 296 13.26 -10.00 7.27
CA HIS A 296 13.19 -10.06 8.73
C HIS A 296 11.74 -10.29 9.15
N GLU A 297 11.47 -11.43 9.79
CA GLU A 297 10.15 -11.80 10.32
C GLU A 297 10.09 -11.49 11.81
N GLN A 298 8.97 -11.00 12.30
CA GLN A 298 8.78 -10.69 13.70
C GLN A 298 7.32 -10.88 14.13
N ARG A 299 7.13 -11.18 15.42
CA ARG A 299 5.80 -11.40 15.98
C ARG A 299 4.90 -10.18 15.88
N ALA A 300 5.44 -8.98 16.15
CA ALA A 300 4.70 -7.73 16.10
C ALA A 300 4.58 -7.17 14.68
N HIS A 301 3.50 -6.45 14.40
CA HIS A 301 3.34 -5.69 13.16
C HIS A 301 4.47 -4.67 12.98
N THR A 302 5.09 -4.65 11.81
CA THR A 302 6.13 -3.70 11.43
C THR A 302 5.50 -2.37 11.03
N MET A 303 6.08 -1.27 11.51
CA MET A 303 5.66 0.10 11.21
C MET A 303 6.60 0.75 10.19
N SER A 304 6.41 2.05 9.92
CA SER A 304 7.15 2.78 8.88
C SER A 304 8.66 2.71 9.01
N LEU A 305 9.34 2.75 7.86
CA LEU A 305 10.79 2.65 7.73
C LEU A 305 11.40 3.96 7.23
N VAL A 306 12.69 4.16 7.49
CA VAL A 306 13.54 5.18 6.86
C VAL A 306 14.92 4.61 6.58
N ALA A 307 15.43 4.77 5.36
CA ALA A 307 16.79 4.44 4.99
C ALA A 307 17.72 5.67 5.14
N THR A 308 18.97 5.44 5.47
CA THR A 308 19.96 6.50 5.65
C THR A 308 21.17 6.29 4.74
N GLY A 309 21.88 7.37 4.41
CA GLY A 309 23.10 7.32 3.62
C GLY A 309 24.27 6.61 4.33
N GLY A 310 24.10 6.20 5.58
CA GLY A 310 25.08 5.43 6.34
C GLY A 310 24.90 3.91 6.27
N GLY A 311 24.05 3.39 5.38
CA GLY A 311 23.82 1.95 5.21
C GLY A 311 22.90 1.35 6.27
N LEU A 312 22.01 2.14 6.88
CA LEU A 312 21.07 1.68 7.89
C LEU A 312 19.63 1.92 7.46
N VAL A 313 18.76 0.96 7.78
CA VAL A 313 17.31 1.11 7.73
C VAL A 313 16.78 1.13 9.16
N PHE A 314 16.08 2.21 9.52
CA PHE A 314 15.41 2.31 10.81
C PHE A 314 13.94 2.00 10.68
N GLY A 315 13.38 1.24 11.62
CA GLY A 315 11.98 0.90 11.67
C GLY A 315 11.48 0.53 13.05
N GLY A 316 10.21 0.76 13.28
CA GLY A 316 9.57 0.40 14.53
C GLY A 316 8.58 -0.73 14.39
N ASP A 317 8.02 -1.16 15.52
CA ASP A 317 6.96 -2.13 15.55
C ASP A 317 5.82 -1.78 16.54
N ALA A 318 4.73 -2.53 16.41
CA ALA A 318 3.55 -2.35 17.27
C ALA A 318 3.81 -2.71 18.74
N ASN A 319 4.90 -3.40 19.07
CA ASN A 319 5.31 -3.76 20.45
C ASN A 319 6.23 -2.71 21.09
N GLY A 320 6.50 -1.60 20.40
CA GLY A 320 7.29 -0.50 20.91
C GLY A 320 8.79 -0.65 20.69
N ARG A 321 9.23 -1.60 19.89
CA ARG A 321 10.65 -1.75 19.55
C ARG A 321 10.99 -0.88 18.37
N PHE A 322 12.09 -0.14 18.49
CA PHE A 322 12.68 0.64 17.42
C PHE A 322 14.07 0.08 17.12
N LYS A 323 14.32 -0.23 15.84
CA LYS A 323 15.49 -1.01 15.39
C LYS A 323 16.25 -0.25 14.32
N ALA A 324 17.56 -0.54 14.23
CA ALA A 324 18.38 -0.24 13.07
C ALA A 324 18.86 -1.55 12.44
N PHE A 325 18.55 -1.73 11.19
CA PHE A 325 18.96 -2.86 10.36
C PHE A 325 20.16 -2.44 9.48
N ASP A 326 21.09 -3.35 9.24
CA ASP A 326 22.03 -3.23 8.14
C ASP A 326 21.26 -3.29 6.81
N ASP A 327 21.46 -2.33 5.92
CA ASP A 327 20.66 -2.21 4.68
C ASP A 327 20.93 -3.32 3.65
N ARG A 328 22.04 -4.07 3.80
CA ARG A 328 22.45 -5.16 2.88
C ARG A 328 22.05 -6.55 3.37
N THR A 329 22.00 -6.74 4.68
CA THR A 329 21.85 -8.08 5.29
C THR A 329 20.56 -8.24 6.09
N GLY A 330 19.93 -7.13 6.51
CA GLY A 330 18.78 -7.17 7.42
C GLY A 330 19.14 -7.53 8.85
N GLU A 331 20.46 -7.61 9.20
CA GLU A 331 20.88 -7.82 10.58
C GLU A 331 20.45 -6.66 11.47
N VAL A 332 19.89 -6.97 12.64
CA VAL A 332 19.54 -5.96 13.65
C VAL A 332 20.80 -5.54 14.38
N LEU A 333 21.33 -4.37 14.03
CA LEU A 333 22.54 -3.82 14.63
C LEU A 333 22.28 -3.08 15.95
N TRP A 334 21.08 -2.57 16.13
CA TRP A 334 20.66 -1.85 17.34
C TRP A 334 19.14 -1.96 17.52
N GLU A 335 18.73 -2.06 18.78
CA GLU A 335 17.33 -2.10 19.18
C GLU A 335 17.12 -1.41 20.52
N ILE A 336 15.98 -0.69 20.66
CA ILE A 336 15.53 -0.12 21.93
C ILE A 336 14.01 -0.31 22.06
N ASN A 337 13.54 -0.53 23.30
CA ASN A 337 12.11 -0.56 23.59
C ASN A 337 11.66 0.82 24.09
N LEU A 338 10.72 1.45 23.36
CA LEU A 338 10.15 2.76 23.66
C LEU A 338 8.89 2.68 24.55
N GLY A 339 8.46 1.46 24.89
CA GLY A 339 7.35 1.20 25.80
C GLY A 339 5.96 1.29 25.17
N SER A 340 5.80 2.02 24.07
CA SER A 340 4.54 2.18 23.34
C SER A 340 4.75 1.87 21.86
N SER A 341 3.68 1.48 21.15
CA SER A 341 3.73 1.21 19.71
C SER A 341 4.43 2.34 18.95
N VAL A 342 5.40 2.00 18.11
CA VAL A 342 6.11 2.98 17.26
C VAL A 342 5.24 3.24 16.03
N SER A 343 4.30 4.16 16.14
CA SER A 343 3.24 4.39 15.15
C SER A 343 3.53 5.52 14.15
N GLY A 344 4.63 6.25 14.33
CA GLY A 344 4.97 7.36 13.45
C GLY A 344 5.92 7.01 12.33
N TYR A 345 6.10 8.00 11.44
CA TYR A 345 7.11 7.94 10.40
C TYR A 345 8.46 8.36 11.01
N PRO A 346 9.47 7.48 11.04
CA PRO A 346 10.81 7.88 11.47
C PRO A 346 11.39 8.87 10.44
N ILE A 347 12.08 9.88 10.94
CA ILE A 347 12.78 10.87 10.10
C ILE A 347 14.23 10.99 10.52
N THR A 348 15.11 11.35 9.59
CA THR A 348 16.48 11.74 9.88
C THR A 348 16.74 13.19 9.47
N TYR A 349 17.50 13.91 10.27
CA TYR A 349 17.89 15.29 10.01
C TYR A 349 19.27 15.57 10.65
N ALA A 350 19.89 16.67 10.27
CA ALA A 350 21.15 17.11 10.85
C ALA A 350 21.05 18.54 11.37
N VAL A 351 21.70 18.79 12.53
CA VAL A 351 21.86 20.13 13.11
C VAL A 351 23.35 20.27 13.47
N ASP A 352 23.99 21.31 12.99
CA ASP A 352 25.41 21.61 13.19
C ASP A 352 26.33 20.42 12.88
N GLY A 353 26.03 19.71 11.78
CA GLY A 353 26.77 18.53 11.32
C GLY A 353 26.54 17.25 12.11
N ARG A 354 25.70 17.26 13.13
CA ARG A 354 25.30 16.09 13.91
C ARG A 354 23.99 15.54 13.41
N GLN A 355 23.97 14.24 13.07
CA GLN A 355 22.77 13.53 12.63
C GLN A 355 21.90 13.11 13.82
N TYR A 356 20.59 13.24 13.62
CA TYR A 356 19.54 12.81 14.54
C TYR A 356 18.56 11.89 13.82
N ILE A 357 17.98 10.95 14.57
CA ILE A 357 16.82 10.15 14.16
C ILE A 357 15.70 10.46 15.13
N ALA A 358 14.55 10.86 14.60
CA ALA A 358 13.36 11.13 15.41
C ALA A 358 12.22 10.20 15.03
N VAL A 359 11.49 9.73 16.05
CA VAL A 359 10.32 8.86 15.88
C VAL A 359 9.33 9.09 17.02
N ASN A 360 8.04 9.01 16.73
CA ASN A 360 7.00 9.10 17.74
C ASN A 360 6.36 7.73 18.01
N THR A 361 5.89 7.58 19.23
CA THR A 361 5.05 6.46 19.66
C THR A 361 3.59 6.88 19.79
N GLY A 362 2.67 5.91 19.82
CA GLY A 362 1.24 6.15 20.00
C GLY A 362 0.45 4.85 19.96
N SER A 363 -0.85 4.96 19.91
CA SER A 363 -1.73 3.81 19.64
C SER A 363 -1.96 3.72 18.14
N GLY A 364 -1.77 2.56 17.57
CA GLY A 364 -2.07 2.38 16.14
C GLY A 364 -2.00 0.92 15.73
N SER A 365 -2.79 0.57 14.76
CA SER A 365 -2.93 -0.71 14.09
C SER A 365 -3.77 -1.80 14.78
N ILE A 366 -4.31 -2.67 13.94
CA ILE A 366 -5.00 -3.90 14.34
C ILE A 366 -4.02 -4.78 15.11
N ASN A 367 -4.31 -5.05 16.37
CA ASN A 367 -3.47 -5.90 17.19
C ASN A 367 -3.95 -7.36 17.11
N LEU A 368 -3.24 -8.17 16.33
CA LEU A 368 -3.45 -9.63 16.25
C LEU A 368 -2.53 -10.42 17.17
N THR A 369 -1.76 -9.75 18.00
CA THR A 369 -0.79 -10.31 18.93
C THR A 369 -1.09 -9.86 20.36
N PRO A 370 -2.19 -10.38 20.97
CA PRO A 370 -2.71 -9.91 22.26
C PRO A 370 -1.75 -10.10 23.43
N GLU A 371 -0.79 -10.99 23.29
CA GLU A 371 0.29 -11.21 24.27
C GLU A 371 1.26 -10.01 24.31
N LEU A 372 1.38 -9.25 23.22
CA LEU A 372 2.17 -8.03 23.15
C LEU A 372 1.31 -6.86 23.63
N ARG A 373 1.64 -6.32 24.79
CA ARG A 373 0.86 -5.27 25.46
C ARG A 373 1.67 -3.98 25.64
N PRO A 374 2.00 -3.26 24.55
CA PRO A 374 2.67 -1.97 24.67
C PRO A 374 1.75 -0.98 25.40
N SER A 375 2.32 -0.01 26.06
CA SER A 375 1.54 1.09 26.61
C SER A 375 0.89 1.90 25.48
N ARG A 376 -0.05 2.79 25.84
CA ARG A 376 -0.72 3.70 24.88
C ARG A 376 -0.17 5.11 24.97
N GLY A 377 1.01 5.29 25.57
CA GLY A 377 1.65 6.59 25.73
C GLY A 377 2.10 7.14 24.37
N THR A 378 1.92 8.45 24.17
CA THR A 378 2.42 9.18 23.01
C THR A 378 3.65 9.98 23.43
N SER A 379 4.77 9.76 22.75
CA SER A 379 6.05 10.46 23.02
C SER A 379 6.82 10.64 21.72
N LEU A 380 7.58 11.72 21.63
CA LEU A 380 8.60 11.92 20.60
C LEU A 380 9.96 11.55 21.17
N PHE A 381 10.62 10.62 20.51
CA PHE A 381 12.00 10.21 20.83
C PHE A 381 12.95 10.73 19.76
N VAL A 382 14.09 11.26 20.22
CA VAL A 382 15.15 11.75 19.35
C VAL A 382 16.46 11.11 19.76
N PHE A 383 17.13 10.47 18.81
CA PHE A 383 18.40 9.76 19.02
C PHE A 383 19.51 10.44 18.24
N ALA A 384 20.71 10.40 18.80
CA ALA A 384 21.94 10.78 18.13
C ALA A 384 23.09 9.93 18.65
N LEU A 385 24.11 9.74 17.83
CA LEU A 385 25.36 9.15 18.31
C LEU A 385 26.00 10.05 19.40
N PRO A 386 26.70 9.48 20.39
CA PRO A 386 27.49 10.25 21.35
C PRO A 386 28.44 11.19 20.62
N SER A 387 28.69 12.37 21.21
CA SER A 387 29.73 13.25 20.72
C SER A 387 31.09 12.48 20.79
N ARG A 388 31.87 12.52 19.72
CA ARG A 388 33.28 12.10 19.82
C ARG A 388 33.96 13.16 20.67
N GLU A 389 34.47 12.78 21.84
CA GLU A 389 35.36 13.60 22.65
C GLU A 389 36.67 13.88 21.92
#